data_1ede091b13443072fd00e09d1fe04887
#
_entry.id   1ede091b13443072fd00e09d1fe04887
#
_cell.length_a   1.000
_cell.length_b   1.000
_cell.length_c   1.000
_cell.angle_alpha   90.00
_cell.angle_beta   90.00
_cell.angle_gamma   90.00
#
_symmetry.space_group_name_H-M   'P 1'
#
loop_
_entity.id
_entity.type
_entity.pdbx_description
1 polymer ?
#
loop_
_entity_poly.entity_id
_entity_poly.type
_entity_poly.pdbx_seq_one_letter_code
_entity_poly.pdbx_strand_id
1 'polypeptide(L)'
;MYKIFIFSKAKKDIDESIKWYKNKAGEYTSDRFKISVFETIDNLKNDSVENAKILIGLNRVFVKKFPFVIYYLKENKSIIIFGVLHNKRSKAIIEGRL
;
A
#
# COMPACT_ATOMS: atom_id res chain seq x y z
N MET A 1 19.11 -5.00 -5.89
CA MET A 1 18.38 -4.01 -5.08
C MET A 1 17.17 -3.49 -5.85
N TYR A 2 16.04 -3.39 -5.20
CA TYR A 2 14.81 -2.91 -5.83
C TYR A 2 14.66 -1.40 -5.73
N LYS A 3 14.12 -0.81 -6.79
CA LYS A 3 13.67 0.58 -6.79
C LYS A 3 12.16 0.61 -6.58
N ILE A 4 11.69 1.52 -5.75
CA ILE A 4 10.27 1.65 -5.45
C ILE A 4 9.70 2.85 -6.20
N PHE A 5 8.62 2.59 -6.94
CA PHE A 5 7.85 3.63 -7.63
C PHE A 5 6.44 3.64 -7.06
N ILE A 6 5.93 4.81 -6.75
CA ILE A 6 4.59 4.95 -6.22
C ILE A 6 3.76 5.73 -7.23
N PHE A 7 2.73 5.10 -7.78
CA PHE A 7 1.81 5.77 -8.71
C PHE A 7 1.18 6.99 -8.02
N SER A 8 0.88 8.00 -8.81
CA SER A 8 0.25 9.22 -8.30
C SER A 8 -1.04 8.94 -7.54
N LYS A 9 -1.86 8.02 -8.03
CA LYS A 9 -3.09 7.63 -7.33
C LYS A 9 -2.81 6.94 -6.00
N ALA A 10 -1.76 6.12 -5.93
CA ALA A 10 -1.36 5.48 -4.69
C ALA A 10 -0.83 6.50 -3.69
N LYS A 11 -0.06 7.47 -4.15
CA LYS A 11 0.41 8.56 -3.29
C LYS A 11 -0.75 9.35 -2.73
N LYS A 12 -1.75 9.63 -3.56
CA LYS A 12 -2.96 10.31 -3.12
C LYS A 12 -3.72 9.49 -2.07
N ASP A 13 -3.80 8.16 -2.26
CA ASP A 13 -4.40 7.27 -1.28
C ASP A 13 -3.73 7.41 0.08
N ILE A 14 -2.40 7.42 0.10
CA ILE A 14 -1.63 7.54 1.34
C ILE A 14 -1.91 8.88 2.00
N ASP A 15 -1.82 9.96 1.24
CA ASP A 15 -2.03 11.32 1.77
C ASP A 15 -3.43 11.51 2.33
N GLU A 16 -4.44 11.03 1.63
CA GLU A 16 -5.83 11.14 2.08
C GLU A 16 -6.07 10.30 3.34
N SER A 17 -5.48 9.12 3.42
CA SER A 17 -5.63 8.25 4.58
C SER A 17 -4.93 8.83 5.81
N ILE A 18 -3.77 9.44 5.62
CA ILE A 18 -3.07 10.13 6.70
C ILE A 18 -3.94 11.26 7.27
N LYS A 19 -4.54 12.05 6.38
CA LYS A 19 -5.43 13.14 6.80
C LYS A 19 -6.66 12.61 7.54
N TRP A 20 -7.21 11.51 7.07
CA TRP A 20 -8.37 10.90 7.70
C TRP A 20 -8.04 10.46 9.13
N TYR A 21 -6.92 9.78 9.32
CA TYR A 21 -6.51 9.35 10.66
C TYR A 21 -6.20 10.54 11.56
N LYS A 22 -5.55 11.57 11.02
CA LYS A 22 -5.24 12.76 11.79
C LYS A 22 -6.51 13.41 12.34
N ASN A 23 -7.54 13.50 11.49
CA ASN A 23 -8.80 14.13 11.87
C ASN A 23 -9.64 13.26 12.82
N LYS A 24 -9.62 11.94 12.62
CA LYS A 24 -10.48 11.02 13.37
C LYS A 24 -9.84 10.43 14.61
N ALA A 25 -8.53 10.27 14.61
CA ALA A 25 -7.83 9.55 15.67
C ALA A 25 -6.61 10.29 16.23
N GLY A 26 -6.31 11.48 15.70
CA GLY A 26 -5.22 12.30 16.18
C GLY A 26 -3.89 12.07 15.48
N GLU A 27 -2.96 12.97 15.74
CA GLU A 27 -1.67 13.00 15.05
C GLU A 27 -0.80 11.78 15.35
N TYR A 28 -0.84 11.31 16.61
CA TYR A 28 -0.08 10.12 16.99
C TYR A 28 -0.47 8.90 16.12
N THR A 29 -1.78 8.67 15.97
CA THR A 29 -2.28 7.54 15.18
C THR A 29 -1.93 7.71 13.69
N SER A 30 -2.06 8.94 13.17
CA SER A 30 -1.72 9.18 11.76
C SER A 30 -0.24 8.96 11.49
N ASP A 31 0.64 9.33 12.42
CA ASP A 31 2.07 9.09 12.29
C ASP A 31 2.38 7.58 12.31
N ARG A 32 1.71 6.84 13.18
CA ARG A 32 1.87 5.40 13.26
C ARG A 32 1.39 4.71 11.98
N PHE A 33 0.29 5.18 11.41
CA PHE A 33 -0.20 4.68 10.12
C PHE A 33 0.83 4.91 9.03
N LYS A 34 1.37 6.12 8.93
CA LYS A 34 2.38 6.47 7.94
C LYS A 34 3.60 5.56 8.06
N ILE A 35 4.11 5.39 9.27
CA ILE A 35 5.27 4.52 9.51
C ILE A 35 4.96 3.10 9.07
N SER A 36 3.80 2.57 9.45
CA SER A 36 3.42 1.20 9.11
C SER A 36 3.31 0.98 7.61
N VAL A 37 2.74 1.95 6.88
CA VAL A 37 2.64 1.89 5.42
C VAL A 37 4.04 1.82 4.80
N PHE A 38 4.94 2.71 5.18
CA PHE A 38 6.26 2.76 4.56
C PHE A 38 7.15 1.61 4.97
N GLU A 39 7.01 1.09 6.19
CA GLU A 39 7.69 -0.14 6.58
C GLU A 39 7.20 -1.34 5.75
N THR A 40 5.89 -1.43 5.53
CA THR A 40 5.33 -2.50 4.71
C THR A 40 5.86 -2.43 3.28
N ILE A 41 5.92 -1.23 2.71
CA ILE A 41 6.47 -1.04 1.36
C ILE A 41 7.95 -1.42 1.33
N ASP A 42 8.72 -0.98 2.30
CA ASP A 42 10.15 -1.26 2.35
C ASP A 42 10.43 -2.75 2.46
N ASN A 43 9.62 -3.49 3.21
CA ASN A 43 9.76 -4.93 3.35
C ASN A 43 9.53 -5.68 2.04
N LEU A 44 8.88 -5.07 1.05
CA LEU A 44 8.70 -5.69 -0.26
C LEU A 44 10.02 -5.90 -1.00
N LYS A 45 11.07 -5.22 -0.61
CA LYS A 45 12.41 -5.42 -1.17
C LYS A 45 13.00 -6.76 -0.77
N ASN A 46 12.42 -7.42 0.23
CA ASN A 46 12.90 -8.70 0.71
C ASN A 46 12.40 -9.82 -0.20
N ASP A 47 13.31 -10.52 -0.88
CA ASP A 47 12.96 -11.58 -1.82
C ASP A 47 12.35 -12.81 -1.16
N SER A 48 12.53 -12.98 0.14
CA SER A 48 11.94 -14.12 0.86
C SER A 48 10.45 -13.94 1.13
N VAL A 49 9.90 -12.74 0.93
CA VAL A 49 8.49 -12.46 1.17
C VAL A 49 7.70 -12.76 -0.09
N GLU A 50 6.78 -13.72 -0.01
CA GLU A 50 5.85 -14.03 -1.08
C GLU A 50 4.45 -13.64 -0.65
N ASN A 51 3.77 -12.89 -1.51
CA ASN A 51 2.41 -12.45 -1.27
C ASN A 51 1.49 -12.97 -2.37
N ALA A 52 0.24 -13.19 -2.01
CA ALA A 52 -0.73 -13.73 -2.96
C ALA A 52 -0.95 -12.79 -4.13
N LYS A 53 -0.88 -13.34 -5.34
CA LYS A 53 -1.27 -12.59 -6.53
C LYS A 53 -2.79 -12.53 -6.59
N ILE A 54 -3.28 -11.36 -6.93
CA ILE A 54 -4.69 -11.15 -7.22
C ILE A 54 -4.79 -10.50 -8.59
N LEU A 55 -5.92 -10.40 -9.16
CA LEU A 55 -6.21 -9.68 -10.41
C LEU A 55 -5.00 -9.37 -11.29
N ILE A 56 -4.94 -9.96 -12.46
CA ILE A 56 -4.01 -9.61 -13.57
C ILE A 56 -2.58 -9.31 -13.12
N GLY A 57 -2.01 -10.24 -12.35
CA GLY A 57 -0.60 -10.14 -11.96
C GLY A 57 -0.26 -9.20 -10.83
N LEU A 58 -1.23 -8.50 -10.26
CA LEU A 58 -0.98 -7.68 -9.09
C LEU A 58 -0.85 -8.55 -7.85
N ASN A 59 0.04 -8.13 -6.97
CA ASN A 59 0.20 -8.71 -5.65
C ASN A 59 -0.45 -7.79 -4.62
N ARG A 60 -0.75 -8.34 -3.45
CA ARG A 60 -1.23 -7.52 -2.34
C ARG A 60 -0.52 -7.90 -1.06
N VAL A 61 -0.40 -6.92 -0.18
CA VAL A 61 0.13 -7.11 1.16
C VAL A 61 -0.68 -6.25 2.13
N PHE A 62 -0.93 -6.77 3.32
CA PHE A 62 -1.66 -6.01 4.34
C PHE A 62 -0.71 -5.11 5.11
N VAL A 63 -1.19 -3.91 5.42
CA VAL A 63 -0.48 -2.99 6.31
C VAL A 63 -0.62 -3.51 7.74
N LYS A 64 0.48 -3.61 8.45
CA LYS A 64 0.48 -4.12 9.82
C LYS A 64 -0.30 -3.19 10.75
N LYS A 65 -1.23 -3.76 11.54
CA LYS A 65 -2.04 -3.06 12.54
C LYS A 65 -3.08 -2.08 12.01
N PHE A 66 -3.24 -1.98 10.71
CA PHE A 66 -4.24 -1.11 10.10
C PHE A 66 -5.02 -1.87 9.04
N PRO A 67 -6.32 -1.58 8.85
CA PRO A 67 -7.14 -2.32 7.89
C PRO A 67 -6.94 -1.84 6.46
N PHE A 68 -5.69 -1.79 6.01
CA PHE A 68 -5.32 -1.34 4.68
C PHE A 68 -4.57 -2.41 3.92
N VAL A 69 -4.71 -2.36 2.61
CA VAL A 69 -4.06 -3.27 1.66
C VAL A 69 -3.25 -2.45 0.67
N ILE A 70 -2.04 -2.92 0.40
CA ILE A 70 -1.18 -2.32 -0.62
C ILE A 70 -1.19 -3.26 -1.82
N TYR A 71 -1.53 -2.72 -2.99
CA TYR A 71 -1.49 -3.44 -4.26
C TYR A 71 -0.23 -3.03 -5.01
N TYR A 72 0.53 -4.01 -5.45
CA TYR A 72 1.82 -3.73 -6.07
C TYR A 72 2.20 -4.76 -7.13
N LEU A 73 3.14 -4.37 -7.98
CA LEU A 73 3.76 -5.25 -8.95
C LEU A 73 5.25 -5.29 -8.65
N LYS A 74 5.82 -6.49 -8.61
CA LYS A 74 7.24 -6.68 -8.37
C LYS A 74 7.83 -7.35 -9.60
N GLU A 75 8.63 -6.61 -10.37
CA GLU A 75 9.24 -7.07 -11.61
C GLU A 75 10.71 -6.72 -11.63
N ASN A 76 11.56 -7.69 -12.00
CA ASN A 76 12.99 -7.47 -12.11
C ASN A 76 13.52 -6.76 -10.86
N LYS A 77 13.93 -5.51 -10.98
CA LYS A 77 14.47 -4.71 -9.88
C LYS A 77 13.55 -3.54 -9.50
N SER A 78 12.28 -3.64 -9.87
CA SER A 78 11.30 -2.58 -9.59
C SER A 78 10.13 -3.09 -8.80
N ILE A 79 9.66 -2.25 -7.87
CA ILE A 79 8.43 -2.47 -7.13
C ILE A 79 7.55 -1.26 -7.40
N ILE A 80 6.37 -1.50 -7.94
CA ILE A 80 5.45 -0.43 -8.33
C ILE A 80 4.21 -0.52 -7.45
N ILE A 81 3.94 0.53 -6.70
CA ILE A 81 2.79 0.60 -5.80
C ILE A 81 1.61 1.23 -6.56
N PHE A 82 0.54 0.46 -6.75
CA PHE A 82 -0.64 0.89 -7.49
C PHE A 82 -1.74 1.45 -6.61
N GLY A 83 -1.81 1.04 -5.36
CA GLY A 83 -2.83 1.52 -4.46
C GLY A 83 -2.54 1.19 -3.01
N VAL A 84 -3.01 2.05 -2.12
CA VAL A 84 -2.96 1.84 -0.67
C VAL A 84 -4.37 2.14 -0.16
N LEU A 85 -5.18 1.09 0.01
CA LEU A 85 -6.62 1.24 0.14
C LEU A 85 -7.17 0.50 1.35
N HIS A 86 -8.24 1.05 1.91
CA HIS A 86 -8.96 0.38 3.00
C HIS A 86 -9.45 -0.98 2.51
N ASN A 87 -9.21 -2.02 3.30
CA ASN A 87 -9.49 -3.41 2.91
C ASN A 87 -10.92 -3.63 2.38
N LYS A 88 -11.91 -3.03 3.03
CA LYS A 88 -13.32 -3.26 2.66
C LYS A 88 -13.69 -2.70 1.28
N ARG A 89 -12.96 -1.70 0.78
CA ARG A 89 -13.25 -1.05 -0.49
C ARG A 89 -12.18 -1.25 -1.55
N SER A 90 -11.11 -1.92 -1.17
CA SER A 90 -9.91 -1.98 -2.00
C SER A 90 -10.13 -2.67 -3.34
N LYS A 91 -10.86 -3.79 -3.36
CA LYS A 91 -11.05 -4.57 -4.58
C LYS A 91 -11.74 -3.76 -5.67
N ALA A 92 -12.86 -3.11 -5.34
CA ALA A 92 -13.61 -2.33 -6.31
C ALA A 92 -12.78 -1.17 -6.86
N ILE A 93 -12.06 -0.49 -5.98
CA ILE A 93 -11.26 0.68 -6.38
C ILE A 93 -10.10 0.25 -7.26
N ILE A 94 -9.37 -0.80 -6.89
CA ILE A 94 -8.22 -1.23 -7.68
C ILE A 94 -8.63 -1.77 -9.04
N GLU A 95 -9.75 -2.48 -9.12
CA GLU A 95 -10.28 -2.93 -10.40
C GLU A 95 -10.56 -1.76 -11.35
N GLY A 96 -11.07 -0.66 -10.81
CA GLY A 96 -11.31 0.54 -11.59
C GLY A 96 -10.05 1.26 -12.08
N ARG A 97 -8.89 0.96 -11.49
CA ARG A 97 -7.61 1.54 -11.91
C ARG A 97 -6.91 0.73 -13.00
N LEU A 98 -7.37 -0.48 -13.21
CA LEU A 98 -6.84 -1.36 -14.24
C LEU A 98 -7.59 -1.15 -15.55
#